data_7790e36a381d919528cd21cbf375133d
#
_entry.id   7790e36a381d919528cd21cbf375133d
#
_cell.length_a   1.000
_cell.length_b   1.000
_cell.length_c   1.000
_cell.angle_alpha   90.00
_cell.angle_beta   90.00
_cell.angle_gamma   90.00
#
_symmetry.space_group_name_H-M   'P 1'
#
loop_
_entity.id
_entity.type
_entity.pdbx_description
1 polymer ?
#
loop_
_entity_poly.entity_id
_entity_poly.type
_entity_poly.pdbx_seq_one_letter_code
_entity_poly.pdbx_strand_id
1 'polypeptide(L)'
;MAAPTVTTNTIIATDYDTISATGQIVSTGGVTPTIRGFDYNTEPFATGYPVVEYGSFSTGTFNQTLDELTPGVTYYLRAFATNTDGTGYGSWVSVTLPDTQYEITIDGEDRTADVINQSIVIQDIINDQVNQLSFSIADLSGLGLPTANDEIIITGKGGDTIFGGYITNISKTSKRKTGEVIAKVKATDYTWLLDRKVVRRTYEDMTDKEIIDDIVSTYCSGSGITTTNVIETATIDQITFNYLQPSQCIRKISELTGNFWYIDYDKDIHYAPIDHDSAPITIDSNSNNYYNLNIEEDINQLKNRVYVRGGTKLSDFTTYSEKGDGEKTKFVLPDKPHDVSVQVNAVTKSVGIKNLDTSGYDWYLNFQEKYLEQDAGGAVLTSSDIIEVTYKYDIPILVAVENSDSIADNGLKEFAIFDKSIRTTQAARDRASAELIDYANQLVQGSFTTLETGLVSGQYVNIVLPDYGINGDYVIQKITASSLGAGLFEYDVSVASAKTLGIIKFLVKLLEANKNLVELNDDEVLDEILSLEDALLSDSLLDSLTIDSAGPYRTWANTPTDASPTRARWNLFAWK
;
A
#
# COMPACT_ATOMS: atom_id res chain seq x y z
N MET A 1 -48.99 10.83 -58.47
CA MET A 1 -48.09 11.03 -57.35
C MET A 1 -47.51 9.70 -57.00
N ALA A 2 -46.36 9.66 -56.44
CA ALA A 2 -45.64 8.40 -56.21
C ALA A 2 -44.97 8.40 -54.81
N ALA A 3 -44.56 7.25 -54.32
CA ALA A 3 -43.73 7.13 -53.14
C ALA A 3 -42.43 7.96 -53.30
N PRO A 4 -41.79 8.44 -52.23
CA PRO A 4 -40.52 9.15 -52.28
C PRO A 4 -39.40 8.27 -52.89
N THR A 5 -38.44 8.91 -53.55
CA THR A 5 -37.21 8.23 -53.96
C THR A 5 -36.13 8.51 -52.94
N VAL A 6 -35.52 7.47 -52.36
CA VAL A 6 -34.54 7.58 -51.28
C VAL A 6 -33.26 6.82 -51.64
N THR A 7 -32.13 7.31 -51.19
CA THR A 7 -30.85 6.58 -51.24
C THR A 7 -30.28 6.40 -49.83
N THR A 8 -29.68 5.23 -49.59
CA THR A 8 -28.84 4.97 -48.43
C THR A 8 -27.42 5.39 -48.81
N ASN A 9 -26.84 6.30 -48.10
CA ASN A 9 -25.52 6.87 -48.43
C ASN A 9 -24.44 6.21 -47.55
N THR A 10 -23.96 6.90 -46.51
CA THR A 10 -22.89 6.44 -45.67
C THR A 10 -23.42 5.75 -44.42
N ILE A 11 -22.98 4.52 -44.16
CA ILE A 11 -23.23 3.81 -42.92
C ILE A 11 -21.88 3.43 -42.33
N ILE A 12 -21.60 3.92 -41.12
CA ILE A 12 -20.33 3.66 -40.44
C ILE A 12 -20.56 3.29 -38.97
N ALA A 13 -19.81 2.35 -38.49
CA ALA A 13 -19.68 2.11 -37.07
C ALA A 13 -18.87 3.29 -36.45
N THR A 14 -19.48 4.01 -35.56
CA THR A 14 -18.82 5.11 -34.84
C THR A 14 -18.37 4.69 -33.45
N ASP A 15 -19.00 3.62 -32.96
CA ASP A 15 -18.63 2.94 -31.74
C ASP A 15 -18.90 1.43 -31.84
N TYR A 16 -18.54 0.69 -30.79
CA TYR A 16 -18.75 -0.78 -30.73
C TYR A 16 -20.25 -1.16 -30.74
N ASP A 17 -21.09 -0.28 -30.25
CA ASP A 17 -22.55 -0.45 -30.16
C ASP A 17 -23.33 0.60 -30.96
N THR A 18 -22.62 1.49 -31.69
CA THR A 18 -23.22 2.67 -32.30
C THR A 18 -22.92 2.75 -33.80
N ILE A 19 -23.96 2.98 -34.58
CA ILE A 19 -23.88 3.19 -36.03
C ILE A 19 -24.37 4.61 -36.35
N SER A 20 -23.58 5.36 -37.12
CA SER A 20 -24.01 6.59 -37.76
C SER A 20 -24.45 6.30 -39.20
N ALA A 21 -25.70 6.62 -39.52
CA ALA A 21 -26.33 6.36 -40.79
C ALA A 21 -26.72 7.67 -41.48
N THR A 22 -26.38 7.80 -42.77
CA THR A 22 -26.76 8.93 -43.64
C THR A 22 -27.61 8.44 -44.79
N GLY A 23 -28.77 9.05 -44.95
CA GLY A 23 -29.69 8.83 -46.09
C GLY A 23 -29.99 10.15 -46.82
N GLN A 24 -30.61 10.03 -48.00
CA GLN A 24 -31.05 11.16 -48.79
C GLN A 24 -32.43 10.95 -49.40
N ILE A 25 -33.32 11.91 -49.24
CA ILE A 25 -34.53 12.00 -50.02
C ILE A 25 -34.16 12.70 -51.34
N VAL A 26 -34.17 11.92 -52.43
CA VAL A 26 -33.81 12.43 -53.78
C VAL A 26 -35.02 13.12 -54.41
N SER A 27 -36.23 12.53 -54.20
CA SER A 27 -37.50 13.10 -54.68
C SER A 27 -38.60 12.81 -53.67
N THR A 28 -39.49 13.77 -53.46
CA THR A 28 -40.67 13.61 -52.59
C THR A 28 -41.82 12.85 -53.25
N GLY A 29 -41.74 12.49 -54.55
CA GLY A 29 -42.80 11.87 -55.32
C GLY A 29 -43.99 12.79 -55.63
N GLY A 30 -43.85 14.13 -55.37
CA GLY A 30 -44.88 15.15 -55.56
C GLY A 30 -45.76 15.37 -54.33
N VAL A 31 -45.52 14.66 -53.22
CA VAL A 31 -46.17 14.85 -51.91
C VAL A 31 -45.08 14.83 -50.84
N THR A 32 -45.21 15.77 -49.92
CA THR A 32 -44.23 15.91 -48.82
C THR A 32 -44.18 14.66 -47.92
N PRO A 33 -43.05 14.00 -47.74
CA PRO A 33 -42.92 12.91 -46.80
C PRO A 33 -43.13 13.41 -45.35
N THR A 34 -43.82 12.57 -44.57
CA THR A 34 -44.13 12.85 -43.15
C THR A 34 -43.36 11.95 -42.21
N ILE A 35 -42.70 10.92 -42.73
CA ILE A 35 -41.86 9.97 -41.98
C ILE A 35 -40.57 9.77 -42.78
N ARG A 36 -39.43 9.75 -42.12
CA ARG A 36 -38.16 9.28 -42.66
C ARG A 36 -37.38 8.54 -41.59
N GLY A 37 -36.39 7.76 -41.99
CA GLY A 37 -35.55 7.03 -41.05
C GLY A 37 -34.73 5.91 -41.68
N PHE A 38 -34.34 4.97 -40.86
CA PHE A 38 -33.61 3.77 -41.26
C PHE A 38 -34.32 2.54 -40.77
N ASP A 39 -34.40 1.54 -41.66
CA ASP A 39 -34.83 0.18 -41.39
C ASP A 39 -33.56 -0.68 -41.21
N TYR A 40 -33.40 -1.39 -40.07
CA TYR A 40 -32.20 -2.16 -39.80
C TYR A 40 -32.52 -3.55 -39.28
N ASN A 41 -31.62 -4.52 -39.53
CA ASN A 41 -31.72 -5.90 -39.09
C ASN A 41 -30.34 -6.57 -39.08
N THR A 42 -30.20 -7.68 -38.36
CA THR A 42 -29.02 -8.55 -38.39
C THR A 42 -29.09 -9.59 -39.52
N GLU A 43 -30.26 -9.82 -40.10
CA GLU A 43 -30.47 -10.71 -41.24
C GLU A 43 -30.49 -9.90 -42.53
N PRO A 44 -29.76 -10.32 -43.58
CA PRO A 44 -29.73 -9.61 -44.84
C PRO A 44 -31.10 -9.56 -45.53
N PHE A 45 -31.53 -8.36 -45.94
CA PHE A 45 -32.75 -8.09 -46.67
C PHE A 45 -34.07 -8.42 -45.93
N ALA A 46 -34.02 -8.75 -44.65
CA ALA A 46 -35.22 -8.95 -43.85
C ALA A 46 -35.84 -7.59 -43.45
N THR A 47 -37.17 -7.60 -43.27
CA THR A 47 -37.85 -6.44 -42.68
C THR A 47 -37.37 -6.26 -41.23
N GLY A 48 -36.79 -5.10 -40.95
CA GLY A 48 -36.15 -4.84 -39.69
C GLY A 48 -36.95 -3.97 -38.72
N TYR A 49 -36.27 -3.46 -37.75
CA TYR A 49 -36.78 -2.51 -36.78
C TYR A 49 -36.52 -1.09 -37.30
N PRO A 50 -37.57 -0.25 -37.52
CA PRO A 50 -37.37 1.08 -38.04
C PRO A 50 -36.99 2.08 -36.90
N VAL A 51 -35.94 2.86 -37.13
CA VAL A 51 -35.71 4.12 -36.37
C VAL A 51 -36.31 5.24 -37.19
N VAL A 52 -37.28 5.94 -36.61
CA VAL A 52 -38.15 6.88 -37.34
C VAL A 52 -38.04 8.30 -36.80
N GLU A 53 -38.13 9.26 -37.74
CA GLU A 53 -38.34 10.69 -37.48
C GLU A 53 -39.65 11.10 -38.12
N TYR A 54 -40.51 11.78 -37.35
CA TYR A 54 -41.79 12.34 -37.80
C TYR A 54 -41.66 13.83 -38.07
N GLY A 55 -42.21 14.32 -39.18
CA GLY A 55 -42.14 15.73 -39.52
C GLY A 55 -42.67 16.03 -40.90
N SER A 56 -42.18 17.09 -41.50
CA SER A 56 -42.47 17.50 -42.89
C SER A 56 -41.11 17.67 -43.58
N PHE A 57 -40.81 16.76 -44.52
CA PHE A 57 -39.48 16.61 -45.09
C PHE A 57 -39.45 17.00 -46.57
N SER A 58 -38.41 17.74 -46.94
CA SER A 58 -38.08 18.06 -48.33
C SER A 58 -36.99 17.10 -48.85
N THR A 59 -36.60 17.27 -50.10
CA THR A 59 -35.42 16.65 -50.65
C THR A 59 -34.16 17.13 -49.89
N GLY A 60 -33.19 16.23 -49.65
CA GLY A 60 -31.96 16.49 -48.93
C GLY A 60 -31.47 15.32 -48.13
N THR A 61 -30.28 15.48 -47.58
CA THR A 61 -29.67 14.45 -46.70
C THR A 61 -30.22 14.52 -45.27
N PHE A 62 -30.22 13.37 -44.59
CA PHE A 62 -30.55 13.28 -43.18
C PHE A 62 -29.66 12.22 -42.53
N ASN A 63 -29.38 12.42 -41.22
CA ASN A 63 -28.54 11.54 -40.45
C ASN A 63 -29.33 11.00 -39.27
N GLN A 64 -29.00 9.79 -38.85
CA GLN A 64 -29.52 9.16 -37.66
C GLN A 64 -28.42 8.35 -36.98
N THR A 65 -28.43 8.32 -35.66
CA THR A 65 -27.55 7.46 -34.85
C THR A 65 -28.38 6.32 -34.29
N LEU A 66 -27.87 5.12 -34.42
CA LEU A 66 -28.42 3.91 -33.82
C LEU A 66 -27.42 3.49 -32.74
N ASP A 67 -27.87 3.44 -31.51
CA ASP A 67 -27.13 3.08 -30.33
C ASP A 67 -27.70 1.81 -29.67
N GLU A 68 -27.05 1.34 -28.61
CA GLU A 68 -27.40 0.11 -27.89
C GLU A 68 -27.44 -1.15 -28.79
N LEU A 69 -26.64 -1.18 -29.83
CA LEU A 69 -26.50 -2.32 -30.72
C LEU A 69 -25.54 -3.36 -30.19
N THR A 70 -25.67 -4.61 -30.59
CA THR A 70 -24.80 -5.70 -30.14
C THR A 70 -23.42 -5.62 -30.82
N PRO A 71 -22.31 -5.52 -30.08
CA PRO A 71 -20.96 -5.54 -30.63
C PRO A 71 -20.66 -6.81 -31.42
N GLY A 72 -19.74 -6.72 -32.40
CA GLY A 72 -19.32 -7.84 -33.24
C GLY A 72 -20.37 -8.32 -34.26
N VAL A 73 -21.56 -7.74 -34.25
CA VAL A 73 -22.67 -8.13 -35.14
C VAL A 73 -22.65 -7.31 -36.42
N THR A 74 -22.93 -7.99 -37.55
CA THR A 74 -23.18 -7.31 -38.82
C THR A 74 -24.61 -6.85 -38.88
N TYR A 75 -24.82 -5.56 -39.08
CA TYR A 75 -26.12 -4.96 -39.30
C TYR A 75 -26.29 -4.57 -40.75
N TYR A 76 -27.50 -4.76 -41.26
CA TYR A 76 -27.95 -4.35 -42.60
C TYR A 76 -28.91 -3.19 -42.39
N LEU A 77 -28.67 -2.06 -43.06
CA LEU A 77 -29.47 -0.85 -42.95
C LEU A 77 -29.89 -0.35 -44.32
N ARG A 78 -31.07 0.26 -44.38
CA ARG A 78 -31.52 1.05 -45.54
C ARG A 78 -32.30 2.26 -45.08
N ALA A 79 -32.08 3.37 -45.75
CA ALA A 79 -32.84 4.59 -45.54
C ALA A 79 -34.25 4.44 -46.13
N PHE A 80 -35.25 5.10 -45.54
CA PHE A 80 -36.60 5.17 -46.09
C PHE A 80 -37.24 6.53 -45.85
N ALA A 81 -38.27 6.85 -46.66
CA ALA A 81 -39.20 7.96 -46.41
C ALA A 81 -40.59 7.58 -46.87
N THR A 82 -41.61 8.10 -46.17
CA THR A 82 -43.03 7.78 -46.41
C THR A 82 -43.84 9.07 -46.62
N ASN A 83 -44.64 9.03 -47.69
CA ASN A 83 -45.71 10.02 -47.95
C ASN A 83 -47.05 9.28 -48.05
N THR A 84 -48.13 10.01 -48.40
CA THR A 84 -49.48 9.42 -48.54
C THR A 84 -49.63 8.40 -49.67
N ASP A 85 -48.70 8.38 -50.63
CA ASP A 85 -48.70 7.45 -51.77
C ASP A 85 -47.86 6.19 -51.50
N GLY A 86 -47.09 6.14 -50.40
CA GLY A 86 -46.31 4.97 -50.00
C GLY A 86 -44.94 5.27 -49.44
N THR A 87 -44.17 4.22 -49.19
CA THR A 87 -42.81 4.26 -48.69
C THR A 87 -41.79 3.97 -49.78
N GLY A 88 -40.81 4.84 -49.92
CA GLY A 88 -39.63 4.61 -50.76
C GLY A 88 -38.43 4.21 -49.91
N TYR A 89 -37.64 3.25 -50.40
CA TYR A 89 -36.47 2.70 -49.72
C TYR A 89 -35.21 2.93 -50.54
N GLY A 90 -34.09 3.16 -49.84
CA GLY A 90 -32.76 3.05 -50.42
C GLY A 90 -32.26 1.62 -50.48
N SER A 91 -31.07 1.43 -51.02
CA SER A 91 -30.40 0.13 -51.05
C SER A 91 -29.94 -0.30 -49.64
N TRP A 92 -29.92 -1.61 -49.41
CA TRP A 92 -29.30 -2.16 -48.22
C TRP A 92 -27.80 -1.95 -48.23
N VAL A 93 -27.24 -1.52 -47.10
CA VAL A 93 -25.82 -1.40 -46.84
C VAL A 93 -25.52 -2.14 -45.53
N SER A 94 -24.45 -2.90 -45.50
CA SER A 94 -24.04 -3.63 -44.30
C SER A 94 -22.88 -2.91 -43.63
N VAL A 95 -22.85 -2.99 -42.29
CA VAL A 95 -21.75 -2.57 -41.46
C VAL A 95 -21.59 -3.58 -40.33
N THR A 96 -20.37 -3.96 -40.03
CA THR A 96 -20.06 -4.82 -38.88
C THR A 96 -19.55 -3.93 -37.76
N LEU A 97 -20.18 -4.04 -36.61
CA LEU A 97 -19.66 -3.36 -35.41
C LEU A 97 -18.36 -4.05 -34.95
N PRO A 98 -17.41 -3.29 -34.43
CA PRO A 98 -16.28 -3.90 -33.78
C PRO A 98 -16.72 -4.82 -32.64
N ASP A 99 -16.02 -5.93 -32.46
CA ASP A 99 -16.32 -6.91 -31.43
C ASP A 99 -15.54 -6.64 -30.12
N THR A 100 -14.60 -5.69 -30.14
CA THR A 100 -13.79 -5.30 -28.99
C THR A 100 -13.72 -3.78 -28.86
N GLN A 101 -13.76 -3.30 -27.61
CA GLN A 101 -13.59 -1.89 -27.26
C GLN A 101 -12.14 -1.54 -26.93
N TYR A 102 -11.23 -2.48 -27.02
CA TYR A 102 -9.83 -2.29 -26.72
C TYR A 102 -8.92 -2.95 -27.74
N GLU A 103 -7.72 -2.45 -27.85
CA GLU A 103 -6.61 -3.03 -28.59
C GLU A 103 -5.57 -3.55 -27.59
N ILE A 104 -5.04 -4.74 -27.84
CA ILE A 104 -3.96 -5.34 -27.05
C ILE A 104 -2.74 -5.45 -27.91
N THR A 105 -1.70 -4.71 -27.58
CA THR A 105 -0.39 -4.85 -28.22
C THR A 105 0.58 -5.56 -27.30
N ILE A 106 1.37 -6.47 -27.86
CA ILE A 106 2.47 -7.14 -27.16
C ILE A 106 3.73 -6.94 -27.96
N ASP A 107 4.73 -6.30 -27.36
CA ASP A 107 5.99 -5.90 -28.01
C ASP A 107 5.76 -5.07 -29.29
N GLY A 108 4.71 -4.24 -29.26
CA GLY A 108 4.31 -3.35 -30.36
C GLY A 108 3.47 -4.00 -31.47
N GLU A 109 3.20 -5.30 -31.41
CA GLU A 109 2.37 -6.02 -32.38
C GLU A 109 0.92 -6.20 -31.86
N ASP A 110 -0.07 -5.96 -32.71
CA ASP A 110 -1.48 -6.18 -32.36
C ASP A 110 -1.76 -7.68 -32.15
N ARG A 111 -2.17 -8.02 -30.94
CA ARG A 111 -2.48 -9.37 -30.48
C ARG A 111 -3.92 -9.51 -30.00
N THR A 112 -4.77 -8.53 -30.29
CA THR A 112 -6.15 -8.47 -29.83
C THR A 112 -6.93 -9.74 -30.19
N ALA A 113 -6.76 -10.24 -31.43
CA ALA A 113 -7.42 -11.45 -31.90
C ALA A 113 -6.92 -12.75 -31.24
N ASP A 114 -5.71 -12.74 -30.70
CA ASP A 114 -5.10 -13.90 -30.06
C ASP A 114 -5.54 -14.06 -28.60
N VAL A 115 -5.99 -12.98 -27.96
CA VAL A 115 -6.37 -12.97 -26.53
C VAL A 115 -7.79 -13.50 -26.36
N ILE A 116 -7.97 -14.35 -25.36
CA ILE A 116 -9.29 -14.84 -24.95
C ILE A 116 -9.96 -13.76 -24.10
N ASN A 117 -10.81 -12.93 -24.71
CA ASN A 117 -11.36 -11.70 -24.14
C ASN A 117 -11.89 -11.83 -22.72
N GLN A 118 -12.72 -12.83 -22.43
CA GLN A 118 -13.29 -13.06 -21.10
C GLN A 118 -12.28 -13.53 -20.04
N SER A 119 -11.01 -13.69 -20.39
CA SER A 119 -9.95 -14.11 -19.46
C SER A 119 -9.15 -12.95 -18.89
N ILE A 120 -9.40 -11.73 -19.34
CA ILE A 120 -8.65 -10.53 -18.93
C ILE A 120 -9.15 -10.11 -17.56
N VAL A 121 -8.22 -10.03 -16.62
CA VAL A 121 -8.45 -9.51 -15.27
C VAL A 121 -7.30 -8.58 -14.89
N ILE A 122 -7.64 -7.35 -14.52
CA ILE A 122 -6.71 -6.34 -14.03
C ILE A 122 -7.02 -6.10 -12.57
N GLN A 123 -6.01 -6.08 -11.73
CA GLN A 123 -6.11 -5.75 -10.31
C GLN A 123 -5.26 -4.52 -9.98
N ASP A 124 -5.90 -3.54 -9.38
CA ASP A 124 -5.30 -2.34 -8.84
C ASP A 124 -5.57 -2.30 -7.33
N ILE A 125 -4.52 -2.20 -6.50
CA ILE A 125 -4.62 -2.28 -5.04
C ILE A 125 -3.80 -1.15 -4.43
N ILE A 126 -4.43 -0.33 -3.59
CA ILE A 126 -3.75 0.72 -2.83
C ILE A 126 -2.67 0.10 -1.93
N ASN A 127 -1.50 0.73 -1.85
CA ASN A 127 -0.34 0.32 -1.04
C ASN A 127 0.40 -0.95 -1.47
N ASP A 128 -0.16 -1.79 -2.33
CA ASP A 128 0.58 -2.91 -2.94
C ASP A 128 1.24 -2.51 -4.27
N GLN A 129 0.76 -1.44 -4.84
CA GLN A 129 1.33 -0.57 -5.89
C GLN A 129 1.89 -1.25 -7.13
N VAL A 130 1.56 -2.50 -7.29
CA VAL A 130 1.92 -3.29 -8.46
C VAL A 130 0.62 -3.78 -9.06
N ASN A 131 0.10 -3.05 -10.05
CA ASN A 131 -1.06 -3.49 -10.79
C ASN A 131 -0.72 -4.78 -11.54
N GLN A 132 -1.61 -5.73 -11.48
CA GLN A 132 -1.42 -7.03 -12.10
C GLN A 132 -2.47 -7.26 -13.17
N LEU A 133 -2.01 -7.70 -14.33
CA LEU A 133 -2.84 -8.19 -15.41
C LEU A 133 -2.69 -9.71 -15.52
N SER A 134 -3.78 -10.42 -15.70
CA SER A 134 -3.79 -11.83 -16.09
C SER A 134 -4.75 -12.07 -17.24
N PHE A 135 -4.33 -12.87 -18.22
CA PHE A 135 -5.17 -13.24 -19.37
C PHE A 135 -4.70 -14.57 -19.97
N SER A 136 -5.49 -15.10 -20.89
CA SER A 136 -5.15 -16.27 -21.68
C SER A 136 -5.01 -15.88 -23.15
N ILE A 137 -4.01 -16.42 -23.83
CA ILE A 137 -3.72 -16.15 -25.24
C ILE A 137 -3.51 -17.45 -26.01
N ALA A 138 -3.98 -17.48 -27.26
CA ALA A 138 -3.72 -18.53 -28.23
C ALA A 138 -3.02 -17.91 -29.44
N ASP A 139 -2.16 -18.65 -30.11
CA ASP A 139 -1.48 -18.15 -31.31
C ASP A 139 -2.39 -18.33 -32.54
N LEU A 140 -3.29 -17.39 -32.76
CA LEU A 140 -4.19 -17.37 -33.92
C LEU A 140 -3.60 -16.55 -35.07
N SER A 141 -2.81 -15.53 -34.75
CA SER A 141 -2.13 -14.65 -35.72
C SER A 141 -0.91 -15.30 -36.39
N GLY A 142 -0.36 -16.37 -35.81
CA GLY A 142 0.87 -17.02 -36.28
C GLY A 142 2.15 -16.28 -35.88
N LEU A 143 2.06 -15.32 -34.99
CA LEU A 143 3.21 -14.57 -34.46
C LEU A 143 3.93 -15.31 -33.33
N GLY A 144 3.41 -16.46 -32.90
CA GLY A 144 3.90 -17.23 -31.77
C GLY A 144 3.36 -16.73 -30.43
N LEU A 145 3.59 -17.47 -29.37
CA LEU A 145 3.20 -17.06 -28.02
C LEU A 145 4.19 -16.04 -27.47
N PRO A 146 3.72 -15.06 -26.66
CA PRO A 146 4.60 -14.07 -26.06
C PRO A 146 5.65 -14.70 -25.15
N THR A 147 6.65 -13.91 -24.81
CA THR A 147 7.74 -14.28 -23.91
C THR A 147 7.75 -13.43 -22.64
N ALA A 148 8.45 -13.89 -21.60
CA ALA A 148 8.65 -13.06 -20.42
C ALA A 148 9.50 -11.84 -20.80
N ASN A 149 9.15 -10.69 -20.23
CA ASN A 149 9.76 -9.40 -20.49
C ASN A 149 9.27 -8.68 -21.78
N ASP A 150 8.29 -9.23 -22.50
CA ASP A 150 7.60 -8.49 -23.55
C ASP A 150 6.72 -7.41 -22.90
N GLU A 151 6.71 -6.22 -23.49
CA GLU A 151 5.81 -5.13 -23.07
C GLU A 151 4.39 -5.43 -23.55
N ILE A 152 3.40 -5.22 -22.66
CA ILE A 152 1.99 -5.35 -22.99
C ILE A 152 1.26 -4.05 -22.70
N ILE A 153 0.46 -3.59 -23.66
CA ILE A 153 -0.37 -2.40 -23.53
C ILE A 153 -1.80 -2.79 -23.94
N ILE A 154 -2.76 -2.42 -23.11
CA ILE A 154 -4.19 -2.50 -23.41
C ILE A 154 -4.69 -1.07 -23.56
N THR A 155 -5.11 -0.69 -24.74
CA THR A 155 -5.63 0.64 -25.06
C THR A 155 -7.13 0.55 -25.30
N GLY A 156 -7.91 1.35 -24.61
CA GLY A 156 -9.33 1.50 -24.86
C GLY A 156 -9.58 2.24 -26.18
N LYS A 157 -10.79 2.12 -26.70
CA LYS A 157 -11.16 2.74 -27.97
C LYS A 157 -11.04 4.26 -27.98
N GLY A 158 -11.17 4.92 -26.83
CA GLY A 158 -10.93 6.36 -26.67
C GLY A 158 -9.47 6.79 -26.82
N GLY A 159 -8.55 5.82 -26.88
CA GLY A 159 -7.11 6.05 -26.88
C GLY A 159 -6.50 6.03 -25.48
N ASP A 160 -7.30 5.87 -24.44
CA ASP A 160 -6.83 5.81 -23.06
C ASP A 160 -6.18 4.45 -22.79
N THR A 161 -5.03 4.45 -22.13
CA THR A 161 -4.36 3.20 -21.73
C THR A 161 -5.06 2.62 -20.50
N ILE A 162 -5.64 1.42 -20.64
CA ILE A 162 -6.30 0.68 -19.57
C ILE A 162 -5.28 -0.07 -18.72
N PHE A 163 -4.21 -0.58 -19.34
CA PHE A 163 -3.10 -1.24 -18.69
C PHE A 163 -1.82 -1.12 -19.53
N GLY A 164 -0.70 -0.89 -18.88
CA GLY A 164 0.63 -0.90 -19.46
C GLY A 164 1.62 -1.57 -18.52
N GLY A 165 2.47 -2.45 -19.04
CA GLY A 165 3.42 -3.17 -18.20
C GLY A 165 4.22 -4.23 -18.94
N TYR A 166 4.81 -5.16 -18.19
CA TYR A 166 5.67 -6.21 -18.71
C TYR A 166 5.18 -7.60 -18.29
N ILE A 167 5.27 -8.54 -19.21
CA ILE A 167 4.94 -9.95 -18.95
C ILE A 167 5.99 -10.55 -18.03
N THR A 168 5.54 -11.02 -16.87
CA THR A 168 6.40 -11.59 -15.82
C THR A 168 6.30 -13.10 -15.70
N ASN A 169 5.17 -13.70 -16.12
CA ASN A 169 4.97 -15.14 -16.03
C ASN A 169 4.11 -15.66 -17.18
N ILE A 170 4.49 -16.81 -17.73
CA ILE A 170 3.76 -17.48 -18.80
C ILE A 170 3.68 -18.98 -18.49
N SER A 171 2.45 -19.49 -18.42
CA SER A 171 2.17 -20.91 -18.23
C SER A 171 1.49 -21.48 -19.48
N LYS A 172 2.17 -22.37 -20.18
CA LYS A 172 1.70 -22.96 -21.45
C LYS A 172 0.98 -24.28 -21.20
N THR A 173 -0.23 -24.42 -21.74
CA THR A 173 -1.03 -25.63 -21.68
C THR A 173 -1.38 -26.09 -23.09
N SER A 174 -1.00 -27.32 -23.45
CA SER A 174 -1.35 -27.93 -24.73
C SER A 174 -2.56 -28.85 -24.59
N LYS A 175 -3.58 -28.65 -25.43
CA LYS A 175 -4.72 -29.57 -25.53
C LYS A 175 -4.35 -30.76 -26.44
N ARG A 176 -4.32 -31.95 -25.87
CA ARG A 176 -3.78 -33.19 -26.45
C ARG A 176 -4.44 -33.63 -27.77
N LYS A 177 -5.62 -33.11 -28.14
CA LYS A 177 -6.36 -33.53 -29.35
C LYS A 177 -6.25 -32.59 -30.55
N THR A 178 -6.00 -31.31 -30.33
CA THR A 178 -5.99 -30.30 -31.39
C THR A 178 -4.59 -29.74 -31.69
N GLY A 179 -3.62 -29.99 -30.84
CA GLY A 179 -2.28 -29.37 -30.95
C GLY A 179 -2.28 -27.89 -30.58
N GLU A 180 -3.44 -27.34 -30.26
CA GLU A 180 -3.62 -25.94 -29.85
C GLU A 180 -2.94 -25.68 -28.51
N VAL A 181 -2.13 -24.65 -28.44
CA VAL A 181 -1.44 -24.22 -27.22
C VAL A 181 -2.09 -22.94 -26.73
N ILE A 182 -2.59 -22.98 -25.50
CA ILE A 182 -3.09 -21.81 -24.80
C ILE A 182 -2.08 -21.45 -23.72
N ALA A 183 -1.66 -20.20 -23.67
CA ALA A 183 -0.82 -19.68 -22.60
C ALA A 183 -1.67 -18.82 -21.65
N LYS A 184 -1.49 -19.05 -20.34
CA LYS A 184 -1.91 -18.12 -19.30
C LYS A 184 -0.75 -17.18 -19.03
N VAL A 185 -1.00 -15.88 -19.14
CA VAL A 185 -0.03 -14.82 -19.03
C VAL A 185 -0.33 -14.00 -17.79
N LYS A 186 0.71 -13.62 -17.06
CA LYS A 186 0.64 -12.60 -16.02
C LYS A 186 1.61 -11.49 -16.37
N ALA A 187 1.15 -10.27 -16.25
CA ALA A 187 1.95 -9.08 -16.42
C ALA A 187 1.85 -8.19 -15.17
N THR A 188 2.86 -7.39 -15.00
CA THR A 188 3.02 -6.42 -13.92
C THR A 188 3.17 -5.06 -14.57
N ASP A 189 2.57 -4.03 -14.00
CA ASP A 189 2.66 -2.66 -14.50
C ASP A 189 4.10 -2.13 -14.52
N TYR A 190 4.28 -0.87 -14.87
CA TYR A 190 5.59 -0.25 -14.98
C TYR A 190 6.33 -0.08 -13.65
N THR A 191 5.71 -0.36 -12.49
CA THR A 191 6.38 -0.45 -11.19
C THR A 191 7.51 -1.48 -11.21
N TRP A 192 7.36 -2.55 -12.01
CA TRP A 192 8.42 -3.54 -12.24
C TRP A 192 9.74 -2.94 -12.76
N LEU A 193 9.69 -1.80 -13.46
CA LEU A 193 10.87 -1.11 -13.96
C LEU A 193 11.72 -0.48 -12.86
N LEU A 194 11.11 -0.15 -11.71
CA LEU A 194 11.82 0.39 -10.55
C LEU A 194 12.78 -0.64 -9.95
N ASP A 195 12.37 -1.89 -9.89
CA ASP A 195 12.97 -2.89 -9.00
C ASP A 195 14.14 -3.67 -9.61
N ARG A 196 14.82 -3.06 -10.59
CA ARG A 196 16.00 -3.66 -11.23
C ARG A 196 17.30 -3.46 -10.47
N LYS A 197 17.34 -2.53 -9.52
CA LYS A 197 18.51 -2.21 -8.68
C LYS A 197 18.07 -2.09 -7.23
N VAL A 198 19.03 -2.03 -6.33
CA VAL A 198 18.80 -1.80 -4.90
C VAL A 198 19.41 -0.49 -4.46
N VAL A 199 18.69 0.25 -3.62
CA VAL A 199 19.11 1.52 -3.03
C VAL A 199 19.92 1.22 -1.78
N ARG A 200 21.09 1.87 -1.67
CA ARG A 200 21.93 1.89 -0.48
C ARG A 200 22.38 3.32 -0.25
N ARG A 201 21.59 4.07 0.49
CA ARG A 201 21.86 5.49 0.74
C ARG A 201 21.10 5.99 1.97
N THR A 202 21.74 6.91 2.70
CA THR A 202 21.12 7.73 3.74
C THR A 202 20.83 9.11 3.16
N TYR A 203 19.65 9.64 3.44
CA TYR A 203 19.22 10.98 3.10
C TYR A 203 18.99 11.74 4.40
N GLU A 204 19.44 13.00 4.48
CA GLU A 204 19.34 13.86 5.64
C GLU A 204 18.79 15.22 5.21
N ASP A 205 17.83 15.76 5.96
CA ASP A 205 17.24 17.09 5.76
C ASP A 205 16.77 17.35 4.29
N MET A 206 16.19 16.32 3.65
CA MET A 206 15.68 16.39 2.28
C MET A 206 14.17 16.25 2.25
N THR A 207 13.53 16.86 1.24
CA THR A 207 12.09 16.67 1.03
C THR A 207 11.81 15.29 0.44
N ASP A 208 10.61 14.76 0.68
CA ASP A 208 10.12 13.51 0.11
C ASP A 208 10.28 13.49 -1.42
N LYS A 209 9.94 14.59 -2.09
CA LYS A 209 10.14 14.74 -3.53
C LYS A 209 11.62 14.65 -3.94
N GLU A 210 12.51 15.37 -3.28
CA GLU A 210 13.95 15.33 -3.60
C GLU A 210 14.53 13.92 -3.44
N ILE A 211 14.08 13.18 -2.43
CA ILE A 211 14.50 11.79 -2.20
C ILE A 211 13.99 10.88 -3.32
N ILE A 212 12.71 11.00 -3.72
CA ILE A 212 12.14 10.22 -4.82
C ILE A 212 12.84 10.55 -6.15
N ASP A 213 13.06 11.83 -6.44
CA ASP A 213 13.75 12.29 -7.65
C ASP A 213 15.18 11.71 -7.73
N ASP A 214 15.92 11.70 -6.61
CA ASP A 214 17.26 11.11 -6.56
C ASP A 214 17.23 9.58 -6.73
N ILE A 215 16.29 8.89 -6.09
CA ILE A 215 16.14 7.44 -6.26
C ILE A 215 15.88 7.09 -7.73
N VAL A 216 14.94 7.78 -8.38
CA VAL A 216 14.57 7.50 -9.77
C VAL A 216 15.73 7.84 -10.71
N SER A 217 16.33 9.01 -10.60
CA SER A 217 17.44 9.42 -11.47
C SER A 217 18.69 8.55 -11.32
N THR A 218 19.00 8.10 -10.11
CA THR A 218 20.22 7.33 -9.81
C THR A 218 20.03 5.84 -10.06
N TYR A 219 18.93 5.27 -9.62
CA TYR A 219 18.74 3.80 -9.62
C TYR A 219 17.84 3.31 -10.76
N CYS A 220 16.95 4.17 -11.28
CA CYS A 220 16.02 3.80 -12.35
C CYS A 220 16.38 4.46 -13.70
N SER A 221 17.59 5.03 -13.83
CA SER A 221 18.05 5.66 -15.08
C SER A 221 17.95 4.70 -16.27
N GLY A 222 17.36 5.17 -17.39
CA GLY A 222 17.14 4.37 -18.60
C GLY A 222 15.86 3.53 -18.59
N SER A 223 15.03 3.58 -17.54
CA SER A 223 13.72 2.93 -17.49
C SER A 223 12.62 3.71 -18.21
N GLY A 224 12.84 5.00 -18.47
CA GLY A 224 11.82 5.93 -18.97
C GLY A 224 10.87 6.46 -17.88
N ILE A 225 11.09 6.11 -16.61
CA ILE A 225 10.26 6.59 -15.51
C ILE A 225 10.56 8.06 -15.22
N THR A 226 9.51 8.84 -15.04
CA THR A 226 9.53 10.27 -14.69
C THR A 226 8.87 10.52 -13.31
N THR A 227 9.07 11.71 -12.77
CA THR A 227 8.57 12.14 -11.45
C THR A 227 7.81 13.47 -11.54
N THR A 228 7.15 13.71 -12.67
CA THR A 228 6.48 14.98 -12.97
C THR A 228 5.34 15.24 -11.96
N ASN A 229 4.60 14.20 -11.61
CA ASN A 229 3.45 14.25 -10.72
C ASN A 229 3.79 13.89 -9.25
N VAL A 230 5.05 14.00 -8.85
CA VAL A 230 5.45 13.89 -7.45
C VAL A 230 5.23 15.22 -6.75
N ILE A 231 4.30 15.29 -5.81
CA ILE A 231 3.99 16.47 -5.00
C ILE A 231 4.87 16.46 -3.75
N GLU A 232 5.59 17.55 -3.51
CA GLU A 232 6.33 17.75 -2.27
C GLU A 232 5.38 17.98 -1.10
N THR A 233 5.50 17.20 -0.05
CA THR A 233 4.58 17.28 1.11
C THR A 233 5.28 17.41 2.45
N ALA A 234 6.48 16.87 2.61
CA ALA A 234 7.18 16.85 3.88
C ALA A 234 8.71 16.88 3.72
N THR A 235 9.39 17.46 4.70
CA THR A 235 10.83 17.31 4.86
C THR A 235 11.12 16.14 5.80
N ILE A 236 12.02 15.26 5.41
CA ILE A 236 12.44 14.08 6.17
C ILE A 236 13.82 14.38 6.77
N ASP A 237 13.92 14.40 8.11
CA ASP A 237 15.19 14.72 8.79
C ASP A 237 16.27 13.69 8.46
N GLN A 238 15.92 12.41 8.54
CA GLN A 238 16.83 11.33 8.16
C GLN A 238 16.05 10.07 7.75
N ILE A 239 16.46 9.44 6.66
CA ILE A 239 15.98 8.12 6.25
C ILE A 239 17.13 7.34 5.61
N THR A 240 17.31 6.08 6.01
CA THR A 240 18.34 5.20 5.47
C THR A 240 17.70 4.03 4.75
N PHE A 241 18.15 3.79 3.53
CA PHE A 241 17.79 2.61 2.76
C PHE A 241 18.99 1.67 2.66
N ASN A 242 18.79 0.45 3.11
CA ASN A 242 19.86 -0.54 3.12
C ASN A 242 19.47 -1.74 2.26
N TYR A 243 19.93 -1.73 1.00
CA TYR A 243 19.67 -2.74 -0.03
C TYR A 243 18.17 -2.98 -0.29
N LEU A 244 17.36 -1.92 -0.28
CA LEU A 244 15.94 -1.98 -0.63
C LEU A 244 15.72 -1.69 -2.11
N GLN A 245 14.68 -2.27 -2.68
CA GLN A 245 14.24 -1.93 -4.03
C GLN A 245 13.67 -0.50 -4.07
N PRO A 246 13.82 0.25 -5.18
CA PRO A 246 13.26 1.60 -5.30
C PRO A 246 11.78 1.70 -4.96
N SER A 247 10.95 0.75 -5.40
CA SER A 247 9.52 0.69 -5.03
C SER A 247 9.31 0.61 -3.52
N GLN A 248 10.12 -0.19 -2.82
CA GLN A 248 10.06 -0.31 -1.37
C GLN A 248 10.54 0.95 -0.66
N CYS A 249 11.51 1.67 -1.26
CA CYS A 249 11.96 2.95 -0.73
C CYS A 249 10.85 4.00 -0.83
N ILE A 250 10.21 4.14 -2.00
CA ILE A 250 9.10 5.07 -2.22
C ILE A 250 7.94 4.71 -1.29
N ARG A 251 7.62 3.42 -1.12
CA ARG A 251 6.61 2.96 -0.17
C ARG A 251 6.93 3.38 1.27
N LYS A 252 8.18 3.22 1.73
CA LYS A 252 8.59 3.68 3.06
C LYS A 252 8.45 5.20 3.22
N ILE A 253 8.76 5.98 2.18
CA ILE A 253 8.54 7.43 2.17
C ILE A 253 7.03 7.71 2.26
N SER A 254 6.24 7.04 1.45
CA SER A 254 4.76 7.13 1.43
C SER A 254 4.15 6.79 2.80
N GLU A 255 4.59 5.69 3.43
CA GLU A 255 4.19 5.32 4.79
C GLU A 255 4.60 6.38 5.82
N LEU A 256 5.78 7.00 5.67
CA LEU A 256 6.29 8.03 6.57
C LEU A 256 5.52 9.36 6.43
N THR A 257 5.11 9.72 5.23
CA THR A 257 4.44 11.01 4.95
C THR A 257 2.91 10.92 4.92
N GLY A 258 2.36 9.70 4.88
CA GLY A 258 0.92 9.45 4.76
C GLY A 258 0.36 9.76 3.38
N ASN A 259 1.21 9.73 2.37
CA ASN A 259 0.83 9.90 0.98
C ASN A 259 0.53 8.55 0.33
N PHE A 260 -0.07 8.57 -0.84
CA PHE A 260 -0.14 7.41 -1.72
C PHE A 260 0.73 7.65 -2.95
N TRP A 261 1.09 6.59 -3.65
CA TRP A 261 1.81 6.69 -4.90
C TRP A 261 1.48 5.53 -5.82
N TYR A 262 1.64 5.74 -7.11
CA TYR A 262 1.56 4.72 -8.16
C TYR A 262 2.36 5.19 -9.38
N ILE A 263 2.57 4.31 -10.33
CA ILE A 263 3.11 4.66 -11.65
C ILE A 263 1.97 4.54 -12.64
N ASP A 264 1.72 5.61 -13.38
CA ASP A 264 0.75 5.58 -14.47
C ASP A 264 1.28 4.83 -15.69
N TYR A 265 0.43 4.68 -16.69
CA TYR A 265 0.81 3.99 -17.92
C TYR A 265 1.60 4.85 -18.92
N ASP A 266 1.87 6.10 -18.59
CA ASP A 266 2.86 6.97 -19.26
C ASP A 266 4.23 6.90 -18.58
N LYS A 267 4.39 6.01 -17.59
CA LYS A 267 5.61 5.80 -16.80
C LYS A 267 5.96 6.98 -15.90
N ASP A 268 4.97 7.77 -15.46
CA ASP A 268 5.18 8.84 -14.48
C ASP A 268 4.76 8.40 -13.08
N ILE A 269 5.57 8.75 -12.08
CA ILE A 269 5.26 8.49 -10.69
C ILE A 269 4.30 9.58 -10.19
N HIS A 270 3.13 9.16 -9.76
CA HIS A 270 2.21 9.97 -8.99
C HIS A 270 2.46 9.75 -7.50
N TYR A 271 2.65 10.83 -6.77
CA TYR A 271 2.85 10.81 -5.33
C TYR A 271 2.15 12.02 -4.72
N ALA A 272 1.12 11.79 -3.93
CA ALA A 272 0.23 12.84 -3.42
C ALA A 272 -0.47 12.42 -2.11
N PRO A 273 -1.07 13.36 -1.35
CA PRO A 273 -1.99 13.03 -0.27
C PRO A 273 -3.20 12.21 -0.75
N ILE A 274 -3.70 11.29 0.08
CA ILE A 274 -4.79 10.36 -0.25
C ILE A 274 -6.13 11.07 -0.58
N ASP A 275 -6.33 12.29 -0.12
CA ASP A 275 -7.53 13.07 -0.37
C ASP A 275 -7.41 14.01 -1.59
N HIS A 276 -6.41 13.78 -2.45
CA HIS A 276 -6.14 14.65 -3.58
C HIS A 276 -7.11 14.45 -4.75
N ASP A 277 -7.46 13.19 -5.08
CA ASP A 277 -8.22 12.88 -6.29
C ASP A 277 -9.58 12.25 -5.97
N SER A 278 -10.64 12.79 -6.58
CA SER A 278 -11.98 12.20 -6.54
C SER A 278 -12.19 11.21 -7.67
N ALA A 279 -12.88 10.12 -7.37
CA ALA A 279 -13.36 9.19 -8.39
C ALA A 279 -14.32 9.88 -9.35
N PRO A 280 -14.36 9.49 -10.63
CA PRO A 280 -15.26 10.10 -11.62
C PRO A 280 -16.74 9.79 -11.38
N ILE A 281 -17.06 8.99 -10.37
CA ILE A 281 -18.43 8.59 -10.02
C ILE A 281 -18.81 9.08 -8.62
N THR A 282 -20.11 9.35 -8.47
CA THR A 282 -20.77 9.55 -7.17
C THR A 282 -21.89 8.52 -7.04
N ILE A 283 -22.08 7.98 -5.85
CA ILE A 283 -23.14 7.02 -5.57
C ILE A 283 -24.20 7.69 -4.70
N ASP A 284 -25.38 7.90 -5.26
CA ASP A 284 -26.54 8.45 -4.55
C ASP A 284 -27.84 7.72 -4.91
N SER A 285 -28.95 8.15 -4.32
CA SER A 285 -30.27 7.54 -4.53
C SER A 285 -30.78 7.64 -5.99
N ASN A 286 -30.19 8.49 -6.82
CA ASN A 286 -30.58 8.70 -8.21
C ASN A 286 -29.56 8.10 -9.20
N SER A 287 -28.42 7.64 -8.71
CA SER A 287 -27.36 7.06 -9.52
C SER A 287 -27.75 5.69 -10.07
N ASN A 288 -27.50 5.46 -11.36
CA ASN A 288 -27.70 4.17 -12.02
C ASN A 288 -26.37 3.55 -12.46
N ASN A 289 -25.25 4.09 -11.95
CA ASN A 289 -23.89 3.74 -12.36
C ASN A 289 -23.22 2.69 -11.47
N TYR A 290 -23.96 2.09 -10.54
CA TYR A 290 -23.47 1.04 -9.64
C TYR A 290 -24.51 -0.04 -9.38
N TYR A 291 -24.05 -1.21 -8.97
CA TYR A 291 -24.87 -2.32 -8.48
C TYR A 291 -24.10 -3.13 -7.43
N ASN A 292 -24.80 -4.03 -6.73
CA ASN A 292 -24.23 -4.88 -5.67
C ASN A 292 -23.51 -4.08 -4.56
N LEU A 293 -24.00 -2.86 -4.23
CA LEU A 293 -23.41 -2.10 -3.13
C LEU A 293 -23.64 -2.82 -1.79
N ASN A 294 -22.55 -3.08 -1.10
CA ASN A 294 -22.51 -3.58 0.25
C ASN A 294 -21.64 -2.67 1.11
N ILE A 295 -22.18 -2.17 2.20
CA ILE A 295 -21.41 -1.42 3.21
C ILE A 295 -21.55 -2.17 4.52
N GLU A 296 -20.43 -2.49 5.12
CA GLU A 296 -20.33 -3.23 6.37
C GLU A 296 -19.69 -2.35 7.44
N GLU A 297 -20.35 -2.28 8.60
CA GLU A 297 -19.82 -1.64 9.79
C GLU A 297 -19.37 -2.73 10.76
N ASP A 298 -18.08 -2.83 11.03
CA ASP A 298 -17.51 -3.81 11.95
C ASP A 298 -17.00 -3.14 13.23
N ILE A 299 -17.59 -3.55 14.36
CA ILE A 299 -17.18 -3.13 15.69
C ILE A 299 -16.35 -4.19 16.44
N ASN A 300 -16.10 -5.34 15.82
CA ASN A 300 -15.37 -6.44 16.49
C ASN A 300 -13.91 -6.07 16.78
N GLN A 301 -13.33 -5.19 15.97
CA GLN A 301 -11.98 -4.70 16.15
C GLN A 301 -11.90 -3.41 16.96
N LEU A 302 -13.05 -2.86 17.41
CA LEU A 302 -13.10 -1.59 18.11
C LEU A 302 -12.32 -1.68 19.43
N LYS A 303 -11.43 -0.69 19.63
CA LYS A 303 -10.59 -0.53 20.83
C LYS A 303 -10.55 0.95 21.17
N ASN A 304 -11.18 1.37 22.23
CA ASN A 304 -11.27 2.78 22.59
C ASN A 304 -10.58 3.15 23.91
N ARG A 305 -9.97 2.15 24.59
CA ARG A 305 -8.97 2.38 25.64
C ARG A 305 -7.83 1.40 25.45
N VAL A 306 -6.62 1.94 25.29
CA VAL A 306 -5.42 1.15 25.02
C VAL A 306 -4.42 1.31 26.15
N TYR A 307 -3.99 0.19 26.71
CA TYR A 307 -2.89 0.11 27.66
C TYR A 307 -1.62 -0.32 26.92
N VAL A 308 -0.54 0.41 27.09
CA VAL A 308 0.77 0.00 26.58
C VAL A 308 1.69 -0.25 27.76
N ARG A 309 2.16 -1.49 27.90
CA ARG A 309 3.22 -1.87 28.81
C ARG A 309 4.52 -2.00 28.03
N GLY A 310 5.39 -1.03 28.20
CA GLY A 310 6.73 -1.00 27.65
C GLY A 310 7.74 -1.83 28.44
N GLY A 311 9.01 -1.60 28.18
CA GLY A 311 10.13 -2.04 29.01
C GLY A 311 10.22 -1.24 30.32
N THR A 312 11.42 -0.97 30.76
CA THR A 312 11.68 -0.16 31.93
C THR A 312 12.34 1.16 31.54
N LYS A 313 12.15 2.17 32.35
CA LYS A 313 12.91 3.43 32.32
C LYS A 313 13.58 3.63 33.66
N LEU A 314 14.68 4.36 33.69
CA LEU A 314 15.30 4.73 34.94
C LEU A 314 14.45 5.76 35.71
N SER A 315 14.35 5.57 37.03
CA SER A 315 13.76 6.55 37.94
C SER A 315 14.58 7.82 38.01
N ASP A 316 14.04 8.85 38.64
CA ASP A 316 14.87 9.91 39.23
C ASP A 316 15.73 9.32 40.36
N PHE A 317 16.79 10.06 40.75
CA PHE A 317 17.62 9.66 41.88
C PHE A 317 16.76 9.53 43.15
N THR A 318 16.90 8.41 43.84
CA THR A 318 16.33 8.15 45.15
C THR A 318 17.46 7.91 46.14
N THR A 319 17.23 8.22 47.42
CA THR A 319 18.22 8.00 48.46
C THR A 319 17.69 7.03 49.51
N TYR A 320 18.40 5.92 49.66
CA TYR A 320 18.21 4.98 50.75
C TYR A 320 19.14 5.38 51.89
N SER A 321 18.63 5.41 53.12
CA SER A 321 19.41 5.77 54.31
C SER A 321 19.18 4.74 55.41
N GLU A 322 20.28 4.25 55.97
CA GLU A 322 20.26 3.30 57.11
C GLU A 322 21.36 3.62 58.10
N LYS A 323 21.15 3.30 59.37
CA LYS A 323 22.16 3.41 60.42
C LYS A 323 22.94 2.12 60.58
N GLY A 324 24.21 2.23 60.86
CA GLY A 324 25.01 1.10 61.30
C GLY A 324 24.50 0.50 62.60
N ASP A 325 24.88 -0.72 62.89
CA ASP A 325 24.55 -1.42 64.14
C ASP A 325 25.79 -1.97 64.89
N GLY A 326 26.97 -1.76 64.30
CA GLY A 326 28.23 -2.24 64.82
C GLY A 326 28.63 -3.64 64.35
N GLU A 327 27.74 -4.35 63.61
CA GLU A 327 27.93 -5.72 63.12
C GLU A 327 27.70 -5.84 61.60
N LYS A 328 26.76 -5.08 61.08
CA LYS A 328 26.31 -5.18 59.70
C LYS A 328 27.32 -4.62 58.72
N THR A 329 27.71 -5.47 57.77
CA THR A 329 28.60 -5.10 56.65
C THR A 329 27.89 -5.09 55.32
N LYS A 330 26.62 -5.56 55.24
CA LYS A 330 25.79 -5.62 54.03
C LYS A 330 24.53 -4.79 54.23
N PHE A 331 24.24 -3.93 53.25
CA PHE A 331 23.06 -3.07 53.22
C PHE A 331 22.22 -3.38 51.99
N VAL A 332 21.04 -3.95 52.20
CA VAL A 332 20.16 -4.39 51.15
C VAL A 332 19.30 -3.21 50.66
N LEU A 333 19.36 -2.94 49.37
CA LEU A 333 18.56 -1.90 48.75
C LEU A 333 17.18 -2.45 48.35
N PRO A 334 16.13 -1.62 48.40
CA PRO A 334 14.79 -2.08 48.00
C PRO A 334 14.68 -2.45 46.52
N ASP A 335 15.43 -1.75 45.68
CA ASP A 335 15.34 -1.90 44.22
C ASP A 335 16.72 -2.28 43.63
N LYS A 336 16.73 -2.71 42.35
CA LYS A 336 17.97 -2.90 41.59
C LYS A 336 18.58 -1.52 41.29
N PRO A 337 19.77 -1.23 41.80
CA PRO A 337 20.30 0.11 41.73
C PRO A 337 21.13 0.33 40.46
N HIS A 338 20.93 1.48 39.83
CA HIS A 338 21.76 2.05 38.77
C HIS A 338 22.37 3.38 39.25
N ASP A 339 23.48 3.79 38.68
CA ASP A 339 24.14 5.08 38.98
C ASP A 339 24.34 5.30 40.48
N VAL A 340 24.98 4.35 41.16
CA VAL A 340 25.09 4.32 42.61
C VAL A 340 26.15 5.29 43.13
N SER A 341 25.78 6.11 44.12
CA SER A 341 26.69 6.93 44.92
C SER A 341 26.45 6.65 46.38
N VAL A 342 27.52 6.42 47.13
CA VAL A 342 27.49 6.11 48.56
C VAL A 342 28.13 7.21 49.39
N GLN A 343 27.46 7.62 50.44
CA GLN A 343 27.99 8.50 51.44
C GLN A 343 27.89 7.85 52.83
N VAL A 344 28.89 8.05 53.64
CA VAL A 344 28.86 7.70 55.07
C VAL A 344 29.11 8.96 55.85
N ASN A 345 28.16 9.37 56.70
CA ASN A 345 28.20 10.63 57.44
C ASN A 345 28.52 11.84 56.54
N ALA A 346 27.84 11.92 55.39
CA ALA A 346 28.01 12.93 54.32
C ALA A 346 29.42 12.93 53.65
N VAL A 347 30.24 11.90 53.84
CA VAL A 347 31.51 11.70 53.13
C VAL A 347 31.33 10.69 52.01
N THR A 348 31.57 11.11 50.79
CA THR A 348 31.48 10.23 49.62
C THR A 348 32.51 9.11 49.71
N LYS A 349 32.05 7.89 49.40
CA LYS A 349 32.82 6.64 49.40
C LYS A 349 32.96 6.11 47.99
N SER A 350 34.06 5.42 47.74
CA SER A 350 34.29 4.73 46.49
C SER A 350 33.48 3.44 46.44
N VAL A 351 32.88 3.14 45.26
CA VAL A 351 32.04 1.97 45.05
C VAL A 351 32.59 1.17 43.89
N GLY A 352 32.90 -0.09 44.12
CA GLY A 352 33.23 -1.09 43.09
C GLY A 352 32.10 -2.06 42.87
N ILE A 353 32.22 -2.89 41.84
CA ILE A 353 31.25 -3.93 41.51
C ILE A 353 31.71 -5.25 42.16
N LYS A 354 30.83 -5.88 42.93
CA LYS A 354 31.10 -7.16 43.58
C LYS A 354 31.37 -8.23 42.52
N ASN A 355 32.44 -9.01 42.75
CA ASN A 355 32.95 -10.07 41.87
C ASN A 355 33.70 -9.58 40.60
N LEU A 356 33.57 -8.31 40.21
CA LEU A 356 34.35 -7.72 39.13
C LEU A 356 35.60 -7.03 39.71
N ASP A 357 35.41 -6.17 40.69
CA ASP A 357 36.47 -5.42 41.35
C ASP A 357 36.95 -6.17 42.59
N THR A 358 38.23 -6.47 42.65
CA THR A 358 38.82 -7.33 43.72
C THR A 358 39.34 -6.54 44.90
N SER A 359 39.71 -5.27 44.73
CA SER A 359 40.20 -4.40 45.80
C SER A 359 40.22 -2.94 45.37
N GLY A 360 40.34 -2.02 46.36
CA GLY A 360 40.55 -0.61 46.12
C GLY A 360 39.31 0.28 46.27
N TYR A 361 38.21 -0.29 46.64
CA TYR A 361 36.96 0.44 46.90
C TYR A 361 36.54 0.29 48.36
N ASP A 362 35.84 1.32 48.89
CA ASP A 362 35.30 1.28 50.25
C ASP A 362 34.08 0.34 50.35
N TRP A 363 33.30 0.22 49.23
CA TRP A 363 32.08 -0.54 49.14
C TRP A 363 32.02 -1.31 47.83
N TYR A 364 31.33 -2.47 47.82
CA TYR A 364 31.11 -3.30 46.64
C TYR A 364 29.60 -3.50 46.45
N LEU A 365 29.12 -3.13 45.27
CA LEU A 365 27.74 -3.30 44.86
C LEU A 365 27.51 -4.68 44.25
N ASN A 366 26.55 -5.45 44.77
CA ASN A 366 26.00 -6.58 44.08
C ASN A 366 24.66 -6.17 43.45
N PHE A 367 24.68 -5.95 42.13
CA PHE A 367 23.52 -5.49 41.36
C PHE A 367 22.36 -6.52 41.37
N GLN A 368 22.67 -7.80 41.25
CA GLN A 368 21.64 -8.84 41.16
C GLN A 368 20.92 -9.08 42.48
N GLU A 369 21.69 -9.13 43.57
CA GLU A 369 21.14 -9.35 44.91
C GLU A 369 20.78 -8.04 45.62
N LYS A 370 20.97 -6.90 44.97
CA LYS A 370 20.56 -5.56 45.43
C LYS A 370 21.17 -5.18 46.77
N TYR A 371 22.45 -5.41 47.01
CA TYR A 371 23.10 -4.99 48.25
C TYR A 371 24.44 -4.31 48.01
N LEU A 372 24.82 -3.47 48.95
CA LEU A 372 26.17 -2.95 49.12
C LEU A 372 26.85 -3.71 50.24
N GLU A 373 28.08 -4.16 50.02
CA GLU A 373 28.92 -4.80 51.01
C GLU A 373 30.15 -3.95 51.26
N GLN A 374 30.44 -3.73 52.53
CA GLN A 374 31.64 -2.99 52.95
C GLN A 374 32.92 -3.78 52.66
N ASP A 375 33.99 -3.11 52.28
CA ASP A 375 35.29 -3.78 52.18
C ASP A 375 35.69 -4.44 53.49
N ALA A 376 36.30 -5.63 53.40
CA ALA A 376 36.68 -6.41 54.58
C ALA A 376 37.68 -5.70 55.51
N GLY A 377 38.44 -4.73 54.99
CA GLY A 377 39.36 -3.89 55.77
C GLY A 377 38.72 -2.62 56.34
N GLY A 378 37.45 -2.36 56.02
CA GLY A 378 36.74 -1.18 56.49
C GLY A 378 36.25 -1.29 57.92
N ALA A 379 36.21 -0.17 58.65
CA ALA A 379 35.63 -0.14 60.00
C ALA A 379 34.09 -0.30 59.91
N VAL A 380 33.52 -1.30 60.59
CA VAL A 380 32.06 -1.54 60.62
C VAL A 380 31.31 -0.32 61.13
N LEU A 381 30.23 0.07 60.48
CA LEU A 381 29.45 1.25 60.82
C LEU A 381 28.74 1.07 62.17
N THR A 382 29.00 2.00 63.08
CA THR A 382 28.38 2.04 64.40
C THR A 382 26.95 2.63 64.34
N SER A 383 26.19 2.54 65.42
CA SER A 383 24.83 3.13 65.53
C SER A 383 24.78 4.66 65.40
N SER A 384 25.94 5.33 65.46
CA SER A 384 26.07 6.76 65.19
C SER A 384 26.34 7.09 63.73
N ASP A 385 26.73 6.09 62.93
CA ASP A 385 27.04 6.26 61.52
C ASP A 385 25.81 6.05 60.67
N ILE A 386 25.67 6.88 59.63
CA ILE A 386 24.56 6.79 58.65
C ILE A 386 25.19 6.56 57.29
N ILE A 387 24.76 5.47 56.64
CA ILE A 387 25.01 5.24 55.21
C ILE A 387 23.84 5.80 54.39
N GLU A 388 24.17 6.59 53.41
CA GLU A 388 23.21 7.10 52.42
C GLU A 388 23.65 6.61 51.03
N VAL A 389 22.71 5.95 50.34
CA VAL A 389 22.92 5.39 49.01
C VAL A 389 21.95 6.08 48.06
N THR A 390 22.50 6.90 47.20
CA THR A 390 21.72 7.56 46.13
C THR A 390 21.88 6.78 44.86
N TYR A 391 20.76 6.37 44.27
CA TYR A 391 20.73 5.51 43.07
C TYR A 391 19.46 5.75 42.25
N LYS A 392 19.46 5.26 41.02
CA LYS A 392 18.27 5.13 40.18
C LYS A 392 17.85 3.66 40.14
N TYR A 393 16.61 3.40 39.80
CA TYR A 393 16.10 2.04 39.63
C TYR A 393 15.12 1.95 38.47
N ASP A 394 14.87 0.73 38.03
CA ASP A 394 13.97 0.47 36.90
C ASP A 394 12.51 0.65 37.27
N ILE A 395 11.81 1.52 36.54
CA ILE A 395 10.35 1.70 36.63
C ILE A 395 9.71 1.14 35.37
N PRO A 396 8.74 0.23 35.50
CA PRO A 396 8.02 -0.26 34.34
C PRO A 396 7.23 0.87 33.66
N ILE A 397 7.31 0.94 32.34
CA ILE A 397 6.53 1.89 31.54
C ILE A 397 5.13 1.30 31.40
N LEU A 398 4.14 2.02 31.88
CA LEU A 398 2.72 1.71 31.71
C LEU A 398 1.99 3.00 31.38
N VAL A 399 1.28 3.00 30.25
CA VAL A 399 0.49 4.13 29.77
C VAL A 399 -0.90 3.62 29.39
N ALA A 400 -1.90 4.42 29.69
CA ALA A 400 -3.26 4.23 29.21
C ALA A 400 -3.69 5.49 28.43
N VAL A 401 -4.25 5.30 27.25
CA VAL A 401 -4.86 6.36 26.44
C VAL A 401 -6.26 5.92 26.04
N GLU A 402 -7.20 6.85 25.98
CA GLU A 402 -8.58 6.56 25.64
C GLU A 402 -9.17 7.60 24.68
N ASN A 403 -10.16 7.16 23.89
CA ASN A 403 -10.99 8.01 23.06
C ASN A 403 -12.37 8.11 23.73
N SER A 404 -12.62 9.25 24.38
CA SER A 404 -13.85 9.48 25.16
C SER A 404 -15.11 9.51 24.28
N ASP A 405 -15.02 10.00 23.06
CA ASP A 405 -16.15 10.10 22.14
C ASP A 405 -16.58 8.71 21.68
N SER A 406 -15.59 7.88 21.28
CA SER A 406 -15.87 6.48 20.95
C SER A 406 -16.41 5.68 22.12
N ILE A 407 -15.96 5.94 23.36
CA ILE A 407 -16.49 5.29 24.57
C ILE A 407 -17.95 5.69 24.79
N ALA A 408 -18.30 6.94 24.54
CA ALA A 408 -19.67 7.43 24.67
C ALA A 408 -20.61 6.78 23.65
N ASP A 409 -20.14 6.61 22.42
CA ASP A 409 -20.95 6.08 21.31
C ASP A 409 -21.04 4.55 21.33
N ASN A 410 -19.96 3.84 21.65
CA ASN A 410 -19.82 2.39 21.46
C ASN A 410 -19.63 1.59 22.75
N GLY A 411 -19.57 2.27 23.91
CA GLY A 411 -19.20 1.66 25.18
C GLY A 411 -17.70 1.35 25.26
N LEU A 412 -17.23 1.04 26.45
CA LEU A 412 -15.81 0.78 26.72
C LEU A 412 -15.33 -0.53 26.09
N LYS A 413 -14.25 -0.43 25.31
CA LYS A 413 -13.53 -1.53 24.68
C LYS A 413 -12.03 -1.40 24.98
N GLU A 414 -11.52 -2.24 25.85
CA GLU A 414 -10.14 -2.18 26.33
C GLU A 414 -9.23 -3.12 25.55
N PHE A 415 -8.00 -2.66 25.32
CA PHE A 415 -6.95 -3.45 24.69
C PHE A 415 -5.60 -3.19 25.36
N ALA A 416 -4.74 -4.21 25.41
CA ALA A 416 -3.41 -4.09 26.00
C ALA A 416 -2.32 -4.55 25.03
N ILE A 417 -1.28 -3.73 24.91
CA ILE A 417 -0.07 -3.98 24.12
C ILE A 417 1.09 -4.21 25.08
N PHE A 418 1.86 -5.27 24.84
CA PHE A 418 3.07 -5.61 25.58
C PHE A 418 4.26 -5.55 24.62
N ASP A 419 5.04 -4.46 24.71
CA ASP A 419 6.21 -4.26 23.87
C ASP A 419 7.40 -3.77 24.71
N LYS A 420 8.34 -4.67 24.98
CA LYS A 420 9.53 -4.37 25.80
C LYS A 420 10.54 -3.46 25.10
N SER A 421 10.43 -3.27 23.79
CA SER A 421 11.32 -2.36 23.05
C SER A 421 11.00 -0.89 23.34
N ILE A 422 9.80 -0.59 23.80
CA ILE A 422 9.38 0.77 24.19
C ILE A 422 10.03 1.15 25.52
N ARG A 423 10.95 2.13 25.47
CA ARG A 423 11.75 2.55 26.64
C ARG A 423 11.41 3.95 27.16
N THR A 424 10.49 4.66 26.54
CA THR A 424 10.04 5.98 26.99
C THR A 424 8.53 6.03 27.18
N THR A 425 8.09 6.86 28.11
CA THR A 425 6.66 7.09 28.36
C THR A 425 5.98 7.74 27.13
N GLN A 426 6.73 8.58 26.40
CA GLN A 426 6.21 9.23 25.19
C GLN A 426 5.98 8.20 24.09
N ALA A 427 6.96 7.35 23.78
CA ALA A 427 6.79 6.29 22.79
C ALA A 427 5.63 5.33 23.13
N ALA A 428 5.41 5.06 24.44
CA ALA A 428 4.26 4.28 24.87
C ALA A 428 2.92 4.99 24.62
N ARG A 429 2.86 6.31 24.85
CA ARG A 429 1.67 7.12 24.52
C ARG A 429 1.42 7.15 23.03
N ASP A 430 2.46 7.37 22.26
CA ASP A 430 2.36 7.43 20.79
C ASP A 430 1.87 6.10 20.25
N ARG A 431 2.39 4.99 20.75
CA ARG A 431 1.93 3.64 20.38
C ARG A 431 0.46 3.40 20.78
N ALA A 432 0.05 3.82 21.97
CA ALA A 432 -1.34 3.70 22.40
C ALA A 432 -2.29 4.57 21.57
N SER A 433 -1.86 5.79 21.27
CA SER A 433 -2.63 6.72 20.43
C SER A 433 -2.77 6.22 19.00
N ALA A 434 -1.72 5.59 18.44
CA ALA A 434 -1.78 4.91 17.15
C ALA A 434 -2.88 3.87 17.11
N GLU A 435 -2.87 2.96 18.06
CA GLU A 435 -3.87 1.90 18.14
C GLU A 435 -5.29 2.47 18.26
N LEU A 436 -5.46 3.58 19.01
CA LEU A 436 -6.77 4.23 19.11
C LEU A 436 -7.23 4.86 17.80
N ILE A 437 -6.33 5.43 17.03
CA ILE A 437 -6.68 6.00 15.74
C ILE A 437 -7.13 4.90 14.80
N ASP A 438 -6.43 3.76 14.83
CA ASP A 438 -6.74 2.61 13.99
C ASP A 438 -8.08 1.97 14.35
N TYR A 439 -8.38 1.88 15.63
CA TYR A 439 -9.44 1.00 16.11
C TYR A 439 -10.48 1.67 17.01
N ALA A 440 -10.35 2.97 17.33
CA ALA A 440 -11.33 3.63 18.18
C ALA A 440 -12.64 3.96 17.45
N ASN A 441 -12.65 3.98 16.14
CA ASN A 441 -13.84 4.16 15.33
C ASN A 441 -14.26 2.82 14.71
N GLN A 442 -15.54 2.72 14.37
CA GLN A 442 -16.05 1.59 13.59
C GLN A 442 -15.29 1.51 12.26
N LEU A 443 -14.83 0.32 11.90
CA LEU A 443 -14.33 0.06 10.57
C LEU A 443 -15.54 0.01 9.63
N VAL A 444 -15.68 1.00 8.77
CA VAL A 444 -16.67 1.00 7.71
C VAL A 444 -15.97 0.68 6.41
N GLN A 445 -16.27 -0.47 5.87
CA GLN A 445 -15.75 -0.93 4.60
C GLN A 445 -16.90 -1.41 3.71
N GLY A 446 -16.65 -1.48 2.42
CA GLY A 446 -17.68 -1.94 1.52
C GLY A 446 -17.15 -2.30 0.16
N SER A 447 -18.08 -2.68 -0.70
CA SER A 447 -17.80 -2.93 -2.10
C SER A 447 -19.02 -2.58 -2.95
N PHE A 448 -18.77 -2.24 -4.18
CA PHE A 448 -19.79 -2.09 -5.21
C PHE A 448 -19.20 -2.54 -6.54
N THR A 449 -20.09 -2.81 -7.47
CA THR A 449 -19.72 -3.15 -8.85
C THR A 449 -20.20 -2.04 -9.79
N THR A 450 -19.41 -1.70 -10.80
CA THR A 450 -19.75 -0.67 -11.80
C THR A 450 -19.21 -1.03 -13.17
N LEU A 451 -19.78 -0.41 -14.22
CA LEU A 451 -19.25 -0.44 -15.59
C LEU A 451 -18.53 0.87 -15.95
N GLU A 452 -18.53 1.85 -15.05
CA GLU A 452 -17.88 3.14 -15.26
C GLU A 452 -16.37 3.01 -15.22
N THR A 453 -15.70 3.68 -16.16
CA THR A 453 -14.24 3.67 -16.30
C THR A 453 -13.57 4.82 -15.55
N GLY A 454 -12.23 4.79 -15.48
CA GLY A 454 -11.44 5.88 -14.88
C GLY A 454 -11.31 5.82 -13.36
N LEU A 455 -11.69 4.70 -12.75
CA LEU A 455 -11.46 4.45 -11.33
C LEU A 455 -10.02 4.01 -11.10
N VAL A 456 -9.39 4.58 -10.07
CA VAL A 456 -8.02 4.24 -9.64
C VAL A 456 -8.03 4.04 -8.11
N SER A 457 -7.25 3.10 -7.62
CA SER A 457 -7.08 2.91 -6.18
C SER A 457 -6.46 4.17 -5.55
N GLY A 458 -6.92 4.53 -4.36
CA GLY A 458 -6.53 5.78 -3.69
C GLY A 458 -7.45 6.97 -3.94
N GLN A 459 -8.27 6.96 -4.99
CA GLN A 459 -9.32 7.97 -5.18
C GLN A 459 -10.39 7.83 -4.10
N TYR A 460 -11.08 8.92 -3.80
CA TYR A 460 -12.26 8.86 -2.94
C TYR A 460 -13.56 8.90 -3.78
N VAL A 461 -14.52 8.10 -3.36
CA VAL A 461 -15.88 8.08 -3.89
C VAL A 461 -16.85 8.58 -2.83
N ASN A 462 -17.70 9.54 -3.19
CA ASN A 462 -18.74 10.05 -2.30
C ASN A 462 -19.98 9.14 -2.42
N ILE A 463 -20.40 8.56 -1.27
CA ILE A 463 -21.58 7.68 -1.18
C ILE A 463 -22.61 8.34 -0.26
N VAL A 464 -23.76 8.73 -0.83
CA VAL A 464 -24.84 9.44 -0.13
C VAL A 464 -26.16 8.69 -0.31
N LEU A 465 -26.45 7.80 0.61
CA LEU A 465 -27.68 6.99 0.65
C LEU A 465 -28.36 7.16 2.01
N PRO A 466 -29.07 8.28 2.24
CA PRO A 466 -29.63 8.61 3.57
C PRO A 466 -30.61 7.57 4.10
N ASP A 467 -31.38 6.93 3.22
CA ASP A 467 -32.35 5.90 3.58
C ASP A 467 -31.70 4.64 4.20
N TYR A 468 -30.41 4.46 3.95
CA TYR A 468 -29.60 3.36 4.50
C TYR A 468 -28.62 3.84 5.59
N GLY A 469 -28.68 5.11 5.96
CA GLY A 469 -27.75 5.70 6.94
C GLY A 469 -26.33 5.90 6.43
N ILE A 470 -26.09 5.76 5.12
CA ILE A 470 -24.78 5.88 4.50
C ILE A 470 -24.60 7.30 3.97
N ASN A 471 -23.60 8.00 4.48
CA ASN A 471 -23.26 9.34 4.02
C ASN A 471 -21.80 9.65 4.35
N GLY A 472 -20.95 9.66 3.35
CA GLY A 472 -19.53 9.98 3.53
C GLY A 472 -18.67 9.71 2.32
N ASP A 473 -17.41 10.06 2.49
CA ASP A 473 -16.35 9.80 1.52
C ASP A 473 -15.66 8.49 1.86
N TYR A 474 -15.52 7.65 0.86
CA TYR A 474 -14.89 6.35 0.94
C TYR A 474 -13.71 6.30 -0.02
N VAL A 475 -12.60 5.76 0.43
CA VAL A 475 -11.42 5.59 -0.41
C VAL A 475 -11.40 4.22 -1.05
N ILE A 476 -11.14 4.19 -2.32
CA ILE A 476 -10.99 2.98 -3.11
C ILE A 476 -9.72 2.26 -2.66
N GLN A 477 -9.90 1.05 -2.11
CA GLN A 477 -8.81 0.21 -1.62
C GLN A 477 -8.30 -0.76 -2.69
N LYS A 478 -9.23 -1.26 -3.49
CA LYS A 478 -8.95 -2.24 -4.53
C LYS A 478 -9.97 -2.12 -5.64
N ILE A 479 -9.49 -2.29 -6.86
CA ILE A 479 -10.30 -2.45 -8.05
C ILE A 479 -9.91 -3.77 -8.71
N THR A 480 -10.92 -4.56 -9.09
CA THR A 480 -10.72 -5.71 -9.97
C THR A 480 -11.54 -5.49 -11.21
N ALA A 481 -10.88 -5.18 -12.33
CA ALA A 481 -11.53 -5.05 -13.63
C ALA A 481 -11.50 -6.40 -14.34
N SER A 482 -12.68 -6.94 -14.64
CA SER A 482 -12.85 -8.21 -15.33
C SER A 482 -13.54 -8.00 -16.66
N SER A 483 -12.99 -8.53 -17.74
CA SER A 483 -13.61 -8.41 -19.06
C SER A 483 -14.85 -9.30 -19.16
N LEU A 484 -15.97 -8.69 -19.51
CA LEU A 484 -17.23 -9.38 -19.84
C LEU A 484 -17.27 -9.91 -21.29
N GLY A 485 -16.25 -9.60 -22.08
CA GLY A 485 -16.23 -9.76 -23.53
C GLY A 485 -16.74 -8.50 -24.25
N ALA A 486 -16.61 -8.47 -25.56
CA ALA A 486 -16.99 -7.33 -26.41
C ALA A 486 -16.37 -5.98 -25.99
N GLY A 487 -15.29 -6.02 -25.21
CA GLY A 487 -14.57 -4.83 -24.75
C GLY A 487 -15.16 -4.13 -23.53
N LEU A 488 -16.16 -4.71 -22.90
CA LEU A 488 -16.71 -4.21 -21.66
C LEU A 488 -15.91 -4.76 -20.47
N PHE A 489 -15.64 -3.90 -19.52
CA PHE A 489 -15.09 -4.28 -18.22
C PHE A 489 -16.12 -4.05 -17.13
N GLU A 490 -16.20 -5.00 -16.23
CA GLU A 490 -16.89 -4.88 -14.96
C GLU A 490 -15.85 -4.61 -13.89
N TYR A 491 -16.09 -3.60 -13.07
CA TYR A 491 -15.20 -3.16 -12.01
C TYR A 491 -15.80 -3.51 -10.65
N ASP A 492 -15.20 -4.47 -9.97
CA ASP A 492 -15.46 -4.75 -8.57
C ASP A 492 -14.58 -3.85 -7.72
N VAL A 493 -15.19 -2.91 -7.01
CA VAL A 493 -14.52 -1.86 -6.25
C VAL A 493 -14.70 -2.11 -4.77
N SER A 494 -13.59 -2.23 -4.03
CA SER A 494 -13.60 -2.30 -2.57
C SER A 494 -13.24 -0.93 -2.00
N VAL A 495 -13.99 -0.47 -1.01
CA VAL A 495 -13.85 0.85 -0.41
C VAL A 495 -13.76 0.77 1.12
N ALA A 496 -13.12 1.76 1.74
CA ALA A 496 -13.13 1.95 3.18
C ALA A 496 -13.39 3.42 3.51
N SER A 497 -14.01 3.70 4.66
CA SER A 497 -14.32 5.07 5.04
C SER A 497 -13.06 5.91 5.22
N ALA A 498 -13.11 7.17 4.81
CA ALA A 498 -12.00 8.12 4.95
C ALA A 498 -11.60 8.38 6.42
N LYS A 499 -12.50 8.14 7.38
CA LYS A 499 -12.18 8.20 8.81
C LYS A 499 -11.16 7.15 9.23
N THR A 500 -11.12 6.02 8.53
CA THR A 500 -10.12 4.98 8.70
C THR A 500 -8.72 5.41 8.20
N LEU A 501 -8.66 6.38 7.31
CA LEU A 501 -7.41 6.91 6.72
C LEU A 501 -6.69 7.95 7.58
N GLY A 502 -7.34 8.50 8.60
CA GLY A 502 -6.67 9.26 9.66
C GLY A 502 -5.55 8.47 10.33
N ILE A 503 -5.61 7.16 10.21
CA ILE A 503 -4.67 6.13 10.61
C ILE A 503 -3.30 6.30 9.96
N ILE A 504 -3.25 6.46 8.64
CA ILE A 504 -1.99 6.56 7.90
C ILE A 504 -1.25 7.86 8.29
N LYS A 505 -1.96 8.99 8.34
CA LYS A 505 -1.39 10.29 8.78
C LYS A 505 -0.84 10.26 10.21
N PHE A 506 -1.34 9.37 11.04
CA PHE A 506 -0.90 9.25 12.43
C PHE A 506 0.23 8.24 12.62
N LEU A 507 0.21 7.12 11.93
CA LEU A 507 1.37 6.20 11.87
C LEU A 507 2.62 6.96 11.42
N VAL A 508 2.45 7.92 10.50
CA VAL A 508 3.49 8.84 10.05
C VAL A 508 4.00 9.72 11.17
N LYS A 509 3.12 10.38 11.92
CA LYS A 509 3.52 11.19 13.09
C LYS A 509 4.17 10.36 14.18
N LEU A 510 3.79 9.10 14.29
CA LEU A 510 4.38 8.15 15.25
C LEU A 510 5.78 7.71 14.84
N LEU A 511 5.98 7.48 13.53
CA LEU A 511 7.30 7.23 12.97
C LEU A 511 8.19 8.47 13.08
N GLU A 512 7.65 9.68 12.93
CA GLU A 512 8.35 10.94 13.20
C GLU A 512 8.74 11.09 14.67
N ALA A 513 7.86 10.73 15.61
CA ALA A 513 8.16 10.76 17.04
C ALA A 513 9.13 9.64 17.46
N ASN A 514 9.18 8.54 16.73
CA ASN A 514 10.10 7.42 16.94
C ASN A 514 11.41 7.53 16.13
N LYS A 515 11.67 8.65 15.49
CA LYS A 515 12.95 8.92 14.77
C LYS A 515 14.21 8.66 15.61
N ASN A 516 14.08 8.60 16.92
CA ASN A 516 15.17 8.25 17.82
C ASN A 516 15.27 6.74 18.15
N LEU A 517 14.52 5.86 17.50
CA LEU A 517 14.39 4.47 17.96
C LEU A 517 14.48 3.37 16.89
N VAL A 518 14.68 3.64 15.61
CA VAL A 518 14.61 2.58 14.60
C VAL A 518 15.75 2.58 13.57
N GLU A 519 16.90 3.07 13.92
CA GLU A 519 18.12 2.58 13.30
C GLU A 519 19.18 2.53 14.37
N LEU A 520 19.32 1.37 14.99
CA LEU A 520 20.57 1.02 15.66
C LEU A 520 21.67 1.14 14.59
N ASN A 521 22.41 2.24 14.63
CA ASN A 521 23.72 2.30 14.02
C ASN A 521 24.47 1.05 14.46
N ASP A 522 25.32 0.50 13.63
CA ASP A 522 26.21 -0.59 14.05
C ASP A 522 26.97 -0.20 15.33
N ASP A 523 27.21 1.10 15.55
CA ASP A 523 27.81 1.65 16.76
C ASP A 523 26.87 1.62 17.98
N GLU A 524 25.55 1.84 17.81
CA GLU A 524 24.56 1.72 18.91
C GLU A 524 24.29 0.26 19.28
N VAL A 525 24.32 -0.66 18.32
CA VAL A 525 24.30 -2.11 18.59
C VAL A 525 25.56 -2.52 19.35
N LEU A 526 26.71 -1.95 19.02
CA LEU A 526 27.95 -2.20 19.72
C LEU A 526 27.90 -1.66 21.16
N ASP A 527 27.38 -0.45 21.37
CA ASP A 527 27.21 0.15 22.70
C ASP A 527 26.15 -0.59 23.53
N GLU A 528 25.09 -1.11 22.93
CA GLU A 528 24.10 -1.93 23.62
C GLU A 528 24.65 -3.32 23.95
N ILE A 529 25.47 -3.91 23.08
CA ILE A 529 26.19 -5.14 23.36
C ILE A 529 27.23 -4.92 24.46
N LEU A 530 27.97 -3.82 24.43
CA LEU A 530 28.92 -3.45 25.46
C LEU A 530 28.23 -3.16 26.80
N SER A 531 27.09 -2.49 26.80
CA SER A 531 26.30 -2.26 28.02
C SER A 531 25.64 -3.55 28.55
N LEU A 532 25.28 -4.49 27.70
CA LEU A 532 24.83 -5.83 28.06
C LEU A 532 25.99 -6.69 28.57
N GLU A 533 27.19 -6.56 28.02
CA GLU A 533 28.40 -7.21 28.54
C GLU A 533 28.77 -6.66 29.90
N ASP A 534 28.71 -5.36 30.11
CA ASP A 534 28.93 -4.75 31.44
C ASP A 534 27.87 -5.17 32.47
N ALA A 535 26.61 -5.28 32.05
CA ALA A 535 25.52 -5.77 32.89
C ALA A 535 25.64 -7.28 33.17
N LEU A 536 26.11 -8.07 32.22
CA LEU A 536 26.34 -9.51 32.35
C LEU A 536 27.63 -9.80 33.13
N LEU A 537 28.66 -8.96 33.02
CA LEU A 537 29.89 -9.09 33.81
C LEU A 537 29.66 -8.76 35.30
N SER A 538 28.56 -8.09 35.64
CA SER A 538 28.12 -7.91 37.04
C SER A 538 27.39 -9.14 37.59
N ASP A 539 27.10 -10.18 36.78
CA ASP A 539 26.43 -11.38 37.22
C ASP A 539 27.44 -12.46 37.66
N SER A 540 27.27 -12.99 38.86
CA SER A 540 28.13 -14.04 39.44
C SER A 540 28.20 -15.35 38.62
N LEU A 541 27.29 -15.53 37.64
CA LEU A 541 27.32 -16.67 36.70
C LEU A 541 28.37 -16.48 35.59
N LEU A 542 28.73 -15.26 35.24
CA LEU A 542 29.76 -15.00 34.24
C LEU A 542 31.17 -15.02 34.83
N ASP A 543 31.29 -14.73 36.12
CA ASP A 543 32.55 -14.89 36.86
C ASP A 543 32.97 -16.38 36.98
N SER A 544 32.01 -17.31 36.90
CA SER A 544 32.29 -18.73 36.89
C SER A 544 32.70 -19.24 35.50
N LEU A 545 32.38 -18.54 34.45
CA LEU A 545 33.02 -18.66 33.17
C LEU A 545 34.32 -17.85 33.25
N THR A 546 35.34 -18.38 33.91
CA THR A 546 36.70 -18.00 33.66
C THR A 546 36.97 -18.18 32.17
N ILE A 547 36.48 -17.24 31.41
CA ILE A 547 37.13 -16.88 30.19
C ILE A 547 38.46 -16.39 30.72
N ASP A 548 39.34 -17.35 30.86
CA ASP A 548 40.74 -17.11 31.15
C ASP A 548 41.09 -15.76 30.51
N SER A 549 41.75 -14.90 31.23
CA SER A 549 42.26 -13.64 30.71
C SER A 549 43.10 -13.78 29.43
N ALA A 550 43.31 -15.02 28.96
CA ALA A 550 43.74 -15.44 27.67
C ALA A 550 42.60 -15.72 26.70
N GLY A 551 41.38 -15.29 27.02
CA GLY A 551 40.23 -15.46 26.12
C GLY A 551 40.49 -14.98 24.69
N PRO A 552 39.75 -15.47 23.77
CA PRO A 552 39.98 -15.30 22.34
C PRO A 552 40.16 -13.85 21.88
N TYR A 553 39.84 -12.88 22.72
CA TYR A 553 40.07 -11.44 22.44
C TYR A 553 41.54 -11.02 22.47
N ARG A 554 42.39 -11.62 23.28
CA ARG A 554 43.83 -11.26 23.30
C ARG A 554 44.61 -11.88 22.13
N THR A 555 44.23 -13.05 21.68
CA THR A 555 44.83 -13.68 20.52
C THR A 555 44.47 -12.95 19.22
N TRP A 556 43.42 -12.17 19.25
CA TRP A 556 42.92 -11.45 18.09
C TRP A 556 43.71 -10.20 17.71
N ALA A 557 44.23 -9.50 18.70
CA ALA A 557 45.04 -8.30 18.48
C ALA A 557 46.50 -8.63 18.11
N ASN A 558 46.95 -9.86 18.33
CA ASN A 558 48.38 -10.13 18.32
C ASN A 558 48.87 -11.10 17.23
N THR A 559 48.00 -11.76 16.45
CA THR A 559 48.49 -12.68 15.41
C THR A 559 47.60 -12.68 14.17
N PRO A 560 47.88 -11.84 13.20
CA PRO A 560 47.25 -11.89 11.90
C PRO A 560 47.55 -13.14 11.08
N THR A 561 48.45 -13.99 11.58
CA THR A 561 49.00 -15.17 10.86
C THR A 561 48.54 -16.52 11.40
N ASP A 562 47.73 -16.52 12.49
CA ASP A 562 47.23 -17.79 13.01
C ASP A 562 45.97 -18.22 12.27
N ALA A 563 46.08 -19.30 11.49
CA ALA A 563 45.00 -19.90 10.73
C ALA A 563 43.90 -20.55 11.60
N SER A 564 44.13 -20.66 12.90
CA SER A 564 43.25 -21.34 13.87
C SER A 564 42.15 -20.44 14.47
N PRO A 565 42.31 -19.11 14.56
CA PRO A 565 41.29 -18.25 15.19
C PRO A 565 39.97 -18.17 14.46
N THR A 566 39.94 -18.46 13.17
CA THR A 566 38.71 -18.45 12.37
C THR A 566 37.72 -19.54 12.78
N ARG A 567 38.16 -20.67 13.30
CA ARG A 567 37.24 -21.75 13.71
C ARG A 567 36.58 -21.50 15.06
N ALA A 568 37.27 -20.89 15.98
CA ALA A 568 36.71 -20.54 17.30
C ALA A 568 35.62 -19.44 17.19
N ARG A 569 35.76 -18.58 16.20
CA ARG A 569 34.75 -17.51 15.93
C ARG A 569 33.43 -18.04 15.44
N TRP A 570 33.45 -18.96 14.51
CA TRP A 570 32.19 -19.49 13.97
C TRP A 570 31.39 -20.24 15.04
N ASN A 571 32.05 -20.80 16.02
CA ASN A 571 31.38 -21.48 17.12
C ASN A 571 30.77 -20.51 18.16
N LEU A 572 31.25 -19.27 18.24
CA LEU A 572 30.66 -18.22 19.09
C LEU A 572 29.48 -17.51 18.43
N PHE A 573 29.47 -17.42 17.07
CA PHE A 573 28.38 -16.81 16.33
C PHE A 573 27.35 -17.84 15.79
N ALA A 574 27.56 -19.12 15.94
CA ALA A 574 26.55 -20.15 15.69
C ALA A 574 25.50 -20.21 16.82
N TRP A 575 25.21 -19.08 17.41
CA TRP A 575 24.15 -18.93 18.40
C TRP A 575 22.87 -18.43 17.78
N LYS A 576 21.91 -19.21 17.97
CA LYS A 576 20.49 -19.14 17.73
C LYS A 576 19.86 -17.77 17.72
#